data_74abe5023da626a6d08c48357356abfc
#
_entry.id   74abe5023da626a6d08c48357356abfc
#
_cell.length_a   1.000
_cell.length_b   1.000
_cell.length_c   1.000
_cell.angle_alpha   90.00
_cell.angle_beta   90.00
_cell.angle_gamma   90.00
#
_symmetry.space_group_name_H-M   'P 1'
#
loop_
_entity.id
_entity.type
_entity.pdbx_description
1 polymer ?
#
loop_
_entity_poly.entity_id
_entity_poly.type
_entity_poly.pdbx_seq_one_letter_code
_entity_poly.pdbx_strand_id
1 'polypeptide(L)'
;MSKSLQDKVIIVTGAGRGIGREIALLCAAEGAKVVVNDPGGAADGAGSSATPAEEVVEEIKKRGGIAVPNFESVAEAVPASKIVKTATDHFGRLDGVVNNAGILRDMIFHKMSVEAFEAVIKVHLMGSFYVSHAAARIFREQESGSFVHFTSTSGLIGNFGQANYAAAKLGIIGLSKSIALDMGRFNVRSNCVSPFAWTRMIGTIPTETEAEKARVEKIKQMGPEKIAPICAYLLSDAAKDVTGQIFGARMNELFLFSQNRPLRSVHRSEGWTPQSIAEHGMPALKGSFYKLDRSADIFPWDPV
;
A
#
# COMPACT_ATOMS: atom_id res chain seq x y z
N MET A 1 0.85 26.02 -14.60
CA MET A 1 1.85 25.20 -13.87
C MET A 1 2.10 23.95 -14.68
N SER A 2 3.34 23.46 -14.77
CA SER A 2 3.63 22.18 -15.43
C SER A 2 3.00 21.04 -14.63
N LYS A 3 2.46 20.05 -15.33
CA LYS A 3 1.88 18.85 -14.71
C LYS A 3 3.01 17.99 -14.11
N SER A 4 2.82 17.49 -12.89
CA SER A 4 3.89 16.81 -12.12
C SER A 4 4.28 15.43 -12.67
N LEU A 5 3.42 14.80 -13.47
CA LEU A 5 3.62 13.48 -14.07
C LEU A 5 3.56 13.51 -15.61
N GLN A 6 3.87 14.68 -16.19
CA GLN A 6 3.80 14.86 -17.64
C GLN A 6 4.57 13.77 -18.39
N ASP A 7 3.89 13.09 -19.30
CA ASP A 7 4.39 12.01 -20.18
C ASP A 7 4.91 10.73 -19.46
N LYS A 8 4.81 10.64 -18.13
CA LYS A 8 5.11 9.43 -17.39
C LYS A 8 4.08 8.34 -17.64
N VAL A 9 4.50 7.10 -17.63
CA VAL A 9 3.65 5.90 -17.73
C VAL A 9 3.53 5.25 -16.37
N ILE A 10 2.32 5.16 -15.85
CA ILE A 10 2.04 4.69 -14.49
C ILE A 10 1.08 3.51 -14.53
N ILE A 11 1.41 2.43 -13.82
CA ILE A 11 0.49 1.33 -13.53
C ILE A 11 -0.12 1.56 -12.15
N VAL A 12 -1.45 1.42 -12.04
CA VAL A 12 -2.14 1.38 -10.74
C VAL A 12 -2.91 0.08 -10.65
N THR A 13 -2.56 -0.77 -9.69
CA THR A 13 -3.28 -2.04 -9.45
C THR A 13 -4.43 -1.85 -8.48
N GLY A 14 -5.55 -2.61 -8.69
CA GLY A 14 -6.77 -2.41 -7.92
C GLY A 14 -7.39 -1.03 -8.15
N ALA A 15 -7.34 -0.56 -9.40
CA ALA A 15 -7.66 0.81 -9.78
C ALA A 15 -9.10 1.03 -10.27
N GLY A 16 -9.94 -0.01 -10.25
CA GLY A 16 -11.34 0.11 -10.66
C GLY A 16 -12.21 0.87 -9.68
N ARG A 17 -11.81 0.97 -8.40
CA ARG A 17 -12.61 1.59 -7.33
C ARG A 17 -11.74 2.16 -6.21
N GLY A 18 -12.37 2.99 -5.33
CA GLY A 18 -11.75 3.49 -4.10
C GLY A 18 -10.43 4.21 -4.32
N ILE A 19 -9.44 3.93 -3.48
CA ILE A 19 -8.14 4.63 -3.49
C ILE A 19 -7.42 4.48 -4.83
N GLY A 20 -7.37 3.28 -5.40
CA GLY A 20 -6.71 3.03 -6.69
C GLY A 20 -7.32 3.83 -7.84
N ARG A 21 -8.66 3.95 -7.87
CA ARG A 21 -9.38 4.79 -8.83
C ARG A 21 -8.95 6.26 -8.71
N GLU A 22 -8.96 6.82 -7.51
CA GLU A 22 -8.61 8.23 -7.31
C GLU A 22 -7.13 8.52 -7.66
N ILE A 23 -6.24 7.56 -7.38
CA ILE A 23 -4.83 7.66 -7.81
C ILE A 23 -4.73 7.66 -9.34
N ALA A 24 -5.44 6.76 -10.01
CA ALA A 24 -5.42 6.68 -11.48
C ALA A 24 -5.94 7.97 -12.12
N LEU A 25 -7.06 8.51 -11.60
CA LEU A 25 -7.64 9.77 -12.05
C LEU A 25 -6.68 10.97 -11.84
N LEU A 26 -6.06 11.06 -10.66
CA LEU A 26 -5.12 12.15 -10.36
C LEU A 26 -3.86 12.03 -11.21
N CYS A 27 -3.27 10.85 -11.33
CA CYS A 27 -2.09 10.65 -12.18
C CYS A 27 -2.36 11.08 -13.63
N ALA A 28 -3.52 10.72 -14.18
CA ALA A 28 -3.92 11.14 -15.52
C ALA A 28 -4.12 12.67 -15.62
N ALA A 29 -4.75 13.28 -14.61
CA ALA A 29 -4.91 14.74 -14.55
C ALA A 29 -3.56 15.47 -14.50
N GLU A 30 -2.57 14.88 -13.82
CA GLU A 30 -1.18 15.35 -13.75
C GLU A 30 -0.33 15.00 -14.99
N GLY A 31 -0.95 14.48 -16.06
CA GLY A 31 -0.33 14.28 -17.37
C GLY A 31 0.26 12.88 -17.60
N ALA A 32 0.05 11.93 -16.70
CA ALA A 32 0.49 10.58 -16.90
C ALA A 32 -0.41 9.82 -17.90
N LYS A 33 0.20 8.82 -18.57
CA LYS A 33 -0.50 7.74 -19.28
C LYS A 33 -0.68 6.60 -18.29
N VAL A 34 -1.91 6.14 -18.06
CA VAL A 34 -2.22 5.23 -16.95
C VAL A 34 -2.68 3.87 -17.44
N VAL A 35 -2.08 2.81 -16.91
CA VAL A 35 -2.65 1.45 -16.98
C VAL A 35 -3.53 1.26 -15.74
N VAL A 36 -4.83 1.17 -15.95
CA VAL A 36 -5.83 0.93 -14.91
C VAL A 36 -6.03 -0.58 -14.80
N ASN A 37 -5.39 -1.20 -13.81
CA ASN A 37 -5.52 -2.65 -13.60
C ASN A 37 -6.55 -2.95 -12.51
N ASP A 38 -7.57 -3.73 -12.84
CA ASP A 38 -8.53 -4.28 -11.89
C ASP A 38 -9.23 -5.50 -12.49
N PRO A 39 -9.18 -6.70 -11.89
CA PRO A 39 -9.94 -7.86 -12.32
C PRO A 39 -11.45 -7.76 -12.04
N GLY A 40 -11.89 -6.71 -11.31
CA GLY A 40 -13.30 -6.45 -11.02
C GLY A 40 -13.91 -7.33 -9.93
N GLY A 41 -13.09 -7.98 -9.10
CA GLY A 41 -13.55 -8.82 -8.00
C GLY A 41 -14.29 -8.06 -6.88
N ALA A 42 -14.97 -8.81 -6.03
CA ALA A 42 -15.55 -8.31 -4.79
C ALA A 42 -14.45 -8.01 -3.74
N ALA A 43 -14.83 -7.41 -2.60
CA ALA A 43 -13.89 -7.01 -1.56
C ALA A 43 -13.15 -8.20 -0.89
N ASP A 44 -13.74 -9.40 -0.91
CA ASP A 44 -13.15 -10.66 -0.44
C ASP A 44 -12.31 -11.39 -1.51
N GLY A 45 -12.24 -10.84 -2.72
CA GLY A 45 -11.52 -11.40 -3.87
C GLY A 45 -12.35 -12.37 -4.72
N ALA A 46 -13.66 -12.50 -4.49
CA ALA A 46 -14.52 -13.37 -5.28
C ALA A 46 -14.96 -12.69 -6.60
N GLY A 47 -15.10 -13.51 -7.66
CA GLY A 47 -15.57 -13.07 -8.96
C GLY A 47 -14.60 -12.17 -9.75
N SER A 48 -15.02 -11.78 -10.95
CA SER A 48 -14.30 -10.85 -11.83
C SER A 48 -15.29 -10.11 -12.74
N SER A 49 -14.96 -8.87 -13.13
CA SER A 49 -15.69 -8.07 -14.11
C SER A 49 -14.76 -7.01 -14.71
N ALA A 50 -14.76 -6.89 -16.04
CA ALA A 50 -13.97 -5.87 -16.73
C ALA A 50 -14.47 -4.44 -16.47
N THR A 51 -15.77 -4.28 -16.23
CA THR A 51 -16.46 -2.99 -16.13
C THR A 51 -15.79 -1.96 -15.22
N PRO A 52 -15.34 -2.26 -13.98
CA PRO A 52 -14.76 -1.23 -13.11
C PRO A 52 -13.51 -0.55 -13.69
N ALA A 53 -12.61 -1.31 -14.32
CA ALA A 53 -11.42 -0.72 -14.92
C ALA A 53 -11.78 0.08 -16.19
N GLU A 54 -12.72 -0.41 -17.00
CA GLU A 54 -13.21 0.29 -18.19
C GLU A 54 -13.88 1.62 -17.84
N GLU A 55 -14.73 1.66 -16.81
CA GLU A 55 -15.38 2.89 -16.33
C GLU A 55 -14.37 3.97 -15.95
N VAL A 56 -13.28 3.59 -15.25
CA VAL A 56 -12.22 4.54 -14.87
C VAL A 56 -11.44 5.02 -16.10
N VAL A 57 -11.15 4.14 -17.04
CA VAL A 57 -10.50 4.50 -18.30
C VAL A 57 -11.34 5.48 -19.11
N GLU A 58 -12.64 5.23 -19.26
CA GLU A 58 -13.55 6.14 -19.97
C GLU A 58 -13.68 7.49 -19.26
N GLU A 59 -13.68 7.52 -17.93
CA GLU A 59 -13.68 8.75 -17.17
C GLU A 59 -12.39 9.56 -17.39
N ILE A 60 -11.22 8.89 -17.37
CA ILE A 60 -9.94 9.53 -17.68
C ILE A 60 -9.96 10.14 -19.09
N LYS A 61 -10.42 9.39 -20.09
CA LYS A 61 -10.53 9.87 -21.47
C LYS A 61 -11.48 11.06 -21.61
N LYS A 62 -12.66 11.01 -20.95
CA LYS A 62 -13.61 12.13 -20.93
C LYS A 62 -13.01 13.41 -20.35
N ARG A 63 -12.07 13.29 -19.42
CA ARG A 63 -11.32 14.40 -18.82
C ARG A 63 -10.11 14.83 -19.65
N GLY A 64 -9.90 14.22 -20.84
CA GLY A 64 -8.78 14.53 -21.75
C GLY A 64 -7.46 13.84 -21.39
N GLY A 65 -7.46 12.87 -20.46
CA GLY A 65 -6.30 12.07 -20.12
C GLY A 65 -6.14 10.83 -21.01
N ILE A 66 -5.08 10.07 -20.79
CA ILE A 66 -4.73 8.87 -21.55
C ILE A 66 -4.68 7.69 -20.58
N ALA A 67 -5.49 6.65 -20.85
CA ALA A 67 -5.48 5.42 -20.07
C ALA A 67 -5.87 4.20 -20.89
N VAL A 68 -5.42 3.03 -20.47
CA VAL A 68 -5.83 1.72 -20.99
C VAL A 68 -6.20 0.78 -19.84
N PRO A 69 -7.20 -0.09 -20.01
CA PRO A 69 -7.58 -1.06 -19.00
C PRO A 69 -6.67 -2.28 -19.03
N ASN A 70 -6.56 -2.96 -17.89
CA ASN A 70 -5.98 -4.29 -17.77
C ASN A 70 -6.76 -5.09 -16.71
N PHE A 71 -7.05 -6.36 -16.95
CA PHE A 71 -7.94 -7.19 -16.12
C PHE A 71 -7.20 -8.38 -15.49
N GLU A 72 -5.89 -8.45 -15.62
CA GLU A 72 -5.09 -9.55 -15.11
C GLU A 72 -5.00 -9.49 -13.56
N SER A 73 -4.93 -10.68 -12.96
CA SER A 73 -4.74 -10.80 -11.50
C SER A 73 -3.30 -10.53 -11.09
N VAL A 74 -3.12 -9.83 -9.98
CA VAL A 74 -1.79 -9.67 -9.36
C VAL A 74 -1.35 -10.91 -8.58
N ALA A 75 -2.27 -11.82 -8.23
CA ALA A 75 -2.02 -12.96 -7.34
C ALA A 75 -1.15 -14.07 -7.95
N GLU A 76 -0.79 -13.97 -9.22
CA GLU A 76 0.00 -14.95 -9.96
C GLU A 76 1.07 -14.27 -10.82
N ALA A 77 2.25 -14.89 -10.92
CA ALA A 77 3.41 -14.27 -11.57
C ALA A 77 3.21 -13.97 -13.07
N VAL A 78 2.59 -14.91 -13.81
CA VAL A 78 2.37 -14.74 -15.25
C VAL A 78 1.34 -13.66 -15.56
N PRO A 79 0.12 -13.67 -14.97
CA PRO A 79 -0.81 -12.55 -15.10
C PRO A 79 -0.19 -11.20 -14.67
N ALA A 80 0.49 -11.13 -13.53
CA ALA A 80 1.15 -9.91 -13.08
C ALA A 80 2.17 -9.35 -14.08
N SER A 81 2.93 -10.20 -14.77
CA SER A 81 3.86 -9.76 -15.81
C SER A 81 3.14 -9.16 -17.02
N LYS A 82 1.93 -9.61 -17.35
CA LYS A 82 1.12 -9.05 -18.44
C LYS A 82 0.60 -7.65 -18.10
N ILE A 83 0.38 -7.34 -16.79
CA ILE A 83 0.04 -5.98 -16.38
C ILE A 83 1.16 -5.02 -16.79
N VAL A 84 2.41 -5.39 -16.51
CA VAL A 84 3.59 -4.60 -16.88
C VAL A 84 3.76 -4.53 -18.39
N LYS A 85 3.56 -5.66 -19.08
CA LYS A 85 3.61 -5.71 -20.55
C LYS A 85 2.57 -4.78 -21.20
N THR A 86 1.40 -4.59 -20.62
CA THR A 86 0.39 -3.65 -21.12
C THR A 86 0.95 -2.22 -21.19
N ALA A 87 1.73 -1.78 -20.21
CA ALA A 87 2.35 -0.44 -20.24
C ALA A 87 3.36 -0.31 -21.38
N THR A 88 4.25 -1.29 -21.55
CA THR A 88 5.25 -1.26 -22.62
C THR A 88 4.67 -1.40 -24.01
N ASP A 89 3.66 -2.26 -24.19
CA ASP A 89 3.02 -2.47 -25.49
C ASP A 89 2.25 -1.22 -25.98
N HIS A 90 1.60 -0.49 -25.06
CA HIS A 90 0.81 0.68 -25.43
C HIS A 90 1.60 1.98 -25.42
N PHE A 91 2.60 2.11 -24.55
CA PHE A 91 3.26 3.38 -24.28
C PHE A 91 4.79 3.36 -24.45
N GLY A 92 5.38 2.17 -24.69
CA GLY A 92 6.82 2.01 -24.96
C GLY A 92 7.74 2.14 -23.75
N ARG A 93 7.24 2.45 -22.56
CA ARG A 93 8.00 2.65 -21.32
C ARG A 93 7.17 2.39 -20.08
N LEU A 94 7.81 2.42 -18.91
CA LEU A 94 7.15 2.41 -17.62
C LEU A 94 7.94 3.30 -16.64
N ASP A 95 7.27 4.20 -15.90
CA ASP A 95 7.93 5.13 -14.97
C ASP A 95 7.52 4.91 -13.51
N GLY A 96 6.34 4.36 -13.28
CA GLY A 96 5.87 4.13 -11.92
C GLY A 96 4.88 2.99 -11.78
N VAL A 97 4.91 2.35 -10.61
CA VAL A 97 3.96 1.30 -10.23
C VAL A 97 3.38 1.62 -8.86
N VAL A 98 2.05 1.63 -8.79
CA VAL A 98 1.30 1.71 -7.55
C VAL A 98 0.71 0.34 -7.24
N ASN A 99 1.28 -0.36 -6.26
CA ASN A 99 0.79 -1.64 -5.74
C ASN A 99 -0.29 -1.39 -4.69
N ASN A 100 -1.52 -1.16 -5.15
CA ASN A 100 -2.69 -0.87 -4.31
C ASN A 100 -3.67 -2.05 -4.22
N ALA A 101 -3.65 -3.00 -5.15
CA ALA A 101 -4.56 -4.14 -5.15
C ALA A 101 -4.61 -4.87 -3.81
N GLY A 102 -5.81 -5.24 -3.36
CA GLY A 102 -5.98 -5.89 -2.07
C GLY A 102 -7.38 -6.43 -1.83
N ILE A 103 -7.46 -7.39 -0.93
CA ILE A 103 -8.70 -8.02 -0.44
C ILE A 103 -8.69 -8.09 1.08
N LEU A 104 -9.85 -8.27 1.70
CA LEU A 104 -10.00 -8.53 3.13
C LEU A 104 -10.67 -9.87 3.37
N ARG A 105 -10.10 -10.66 4.28
CA ARG A 105 -10.66 -11.88 4.85
C ARG A 105 -10.36 -11.90 6.35
N ASP A 106 -10.95 -10.93 7.05
CA ASP A 106 -10.72 -10.71 8.47
C ASP A 106 -11.39 -11.81 9.31
N MET A 107 -10.64 -12.35 10.24
CA MET A 107 -11.10 -13.37 11.18
C MET A 107 -10.18 -13.39 12.40
N ILE A 108 -10.75 -13.56 13.60
CA ILE A 108 -9.94 -13.74 14.81
C ILE A 108 -9.00 -14.95 14.65
N PHE A 109 -7.76 -14.82 15.10
CA PHE A 109 -6.66 -15.73 14.73
C PHE A 109 -6.96 -17.21 14.84
N HIS A 110 -7.54 -17.66 15.95
CA HIS A 110 -7.84 -19.09 16.17
C HIS A 110 -8.98 -19.65 15.31
N LYS A 111 -9.73 -18.79 14.59
CA LYS A 111 -10.81 -19.18 13.65
C LYS A 111 -10.44 -18.92 12.20
N MET A 112 -9.29 -18.30 11.95
CA MET A 112 -8.85 -17.98 10.58
C MET A 112 -8.49 -19.25 9.84
N SER A 113 -9.08 -19.46 8.66
CA SER A 113 -8.70 -20.59 7.82
C SER A 113 -7.38 -20.35 7.09
N VAL A 114 -6.69 -21.43 6.72
CA VAL A 114 -5.45 -21.37 5.95
C VAL A 114 -5.70 -20.69 4.59
N GLU A 115 -6.80 -21.00 3.94
CA GLU A 115 -7.17 -20.46 2.64
C GLU A 115 -7.42 -18.94 2.72
N ALA A 116 -8.02 -18.46 3.81
CA ALA A 116 -8.23 -17.02 4.03
C ALA A 116 -6.87 -16.31 4.25
N PHE A 117 -5.96 -16.94 4.99
CA PHE A 117 -4.61 -16.42 5.19
C PHE A 117 -3.85 -16.35 3.87
N GLU A 118 -3.76 -17.45 3.14
CA GLU A 118 -3.03 -17.56 1.89
C GLU A 118 -3.56 -16.60 0.81
N ALA A 119 -4.89 -16.47 0.68
CA ALA A 119 -5.48 -15.59 -0.31
C ALA A 119 -5.06 -14.12 -0.09
N VAL A 120 -5.04 -13.67 1.16
CA VAL A 120 -4.60 -12.31 1.50
C VAL A 120 -3.11 -12.13 1.23
N ILE A 121 -2.26 -13.09 1.63
CA ILE A 121 -0.82 -13.06 1.31
C ILE A 121 -0.58 -13.03 -0.20
N LYS A 122 -1.28 -13.88 -0.97
CA LYS A 122 -1.13 -13.96 -2.43
C LYS A 122 -1.45 -12.63 -3.12
N VAL A 123 -2.56 -11.99 -2.76
CA VAL A 123 -2.95 -10.74 -3.41
C VAL A 123 -2.06 -9.58 -2.98
N HIS A 124 -1.85 -9.40 -1.68
CA HIS A 124 -1.14 -8.23 -1.16
C HIS A 124 0.38 -8.33 -1.32
N LEU A 125 1.00 -9.34 -0.68
CA LEU A 125 2.46 -9.45 -0.62
C LEU A 125 3.03 -10.01 -1.92
N MET A 126 2.54 -11.18 -2.34
CA MET A 126 3.02 -11.80 -3.58
C MET A 126 2.65 -10.99 -4.80
N GLY A 127 1.45 -10.38 -4.83
CA GLY A 127 1.03 -9.49 -5.91
C GLY A 127 1.93 -8.26 -6.03
N SER A 128 2.25 -7.61 -4.92
CA SER A 128 3.23 -6.51 -4.91
C SER A 128 4.61 -6.96 -5.40
N PHE A 129 5.05 -8.16 -4.98
CA PHE A 129 6.31 -8.73 -5.45
C PHE A 129 6.29 -9.02 -6.96
N TYR A 130 5.28 -9.71 -7.48
CA TYR A 130 5.23 -10.12 -8.88
C TYR A 130 5.21 -8.93 -9.84
N VAL A 131 4.36 -7.94 -9.57
CA VAL A 131 4.28 -6.72 -10.40
C VAL A 131 5.58 -5.93 -10.31
N SER A 132 6.13 -5.75 -9.12
CA SER A 132 7.39 -5.02 -8.94
C SER A 132 8.57 -5.73 -9.58
N HIS A 133 8.67 -7.06 -9.47
CA HIS A 133 9.73 -7.85 -10.07
C HIS A 133 9.71 -7.77 -11.61
N ALA A 134 8.52 -7.81 -12.21
CA ALA A 134 8.38 -7.62 -13.66
C ALA A 134 8.79 -6.20 -14.09
N ALA A 135 8.38 -5.17 -13.35
CA ALA A 135 8.72 -3.77 -13.63
C ALA A 135 10.19 -3.44 -13.38
N ALA A 136 10.84 -4.09 -12.40
CA ALA A 136 12.21 -3.82 -12.01
C ALA A 136 13.23 -3.96 -13.15
N ARG A 137 13.00 -4.89 -14.08
CA ARG A 137 13.86 -5.08 -15.27
C ARG A 137 13.82 -3.85 -16.17
N ILE A 138 12.62 -3.31 -16.42
CA ILE A 138 12.42 -2.12 -17.24
C ILE A 138 13.05 -0.91 -16.54
N PHE A 139 12.80 -0.73 -15.25
CA PHE A 139 13.35 0.38 -14.48
C PHE A 139 14.88 0.35 -14.43
N ARG A 140 15.47 -0.85 -14.33
CA ARG A 140 16.92 -1.03 -14.39
C ARG A 140 17.50 -0.60 -15.76
N GLU A 141 16.86 -1.00 -16.86
CA GLU A 141 17.28 -0.64 -18.21
C GLU A 141 17.11 0.85 -18.49
N GLN A 142 16.05 1.46 -17.95
CA GLN A 142 15.79 2.91 -18.06
C GLN A 142 16.61 3.75 -17.10
N GLU A 143 17.28 3.14 -16.10
CA GLU A 143 17.94 3.81 -14.97
C GLU A 143 17.03 4.82 -14.26
N SER A 144 15.75 4.53 -14.20
CA SER A 144 14.75 5.33 -13.50
C SER A 144 13.48 4.53 -13.22
N GLY A 145 12.78 4.85 -12.13
CA GLY A 145 11.49 4.25 -11.79
C GLY A 145 11.06 4.58 -10.37
N SER A 146 9.77 4.44 -10.10
CA SER A 146 9.23 4.65 -8.75
C SER A 146 8.17 3.61 -8.41
N PHE A 147 8.33 2.98 -7.25
CA PHE A 147 7.33 2.11 -6.64
C PHE A 147 6.65 2.83 -5.48
N VAL A 148 5.32 2.74 -5.44
CA VAL A 148 4.49 3.11 -4.31
C VAL A 148 3.73 1.88 -3.85
N HIS A 149 4.01 1.41 -2.65
CA HIS A 149 3.38 0.22 -2.07
C HIS A 149 2.39 0.61 -0.99
N PHE A 150 1.25 -0.06 -0.94
CA PHE A 150 0.26 0.17 0.09
C PHE A 150 0.48 -0.77 1.28
N THR A 151 0.91 -0.19 2.42
CA THR A 151 0.95 -0.84 3.72
C THR A 151 -0.30 -0.47 4.54
N SER A 152 -0.28 -0.70 5.85
CA SER A 152 -1.38 -0.37 6.77
C SER A 152 -0.87 -0.23 8.20
N THR A 153 -1.55 0.58 9.00
CA THR A 153 -1.36 0.60 10.46
C THR A 153 -1.66 -0.75 11.11
N SER A 154 -2.45 -1.62 10.48
CA SER A 154 -2.63 -3.00 10.94
C SER A 154 -1.33 -3.81 10.95
N GLY A 155 -0.43 -3.56 9.99
CA GLY A 155 0.91 -4.15 9.97
C GLY A 155 1.93 -3.36 10.80
N LEU A 156 1.82 -2.03 10.83
CA LEU A 156 2.77 -1.16 11.54
C LEU A 156 2.56 -1.16 13.06
N ILE A 157 1.31 -1.23 13.50
CA ILE A 157 0.90 -1.13 14.92
C ILE A 157 0.21 -2.43 15.34
N GLY A 158 -0.98 -2.69 14.78
CA GLY A 158 -1.78 -3.87 15.06
C GLY A 158 -3.27 -3.62 14.99
N ASN A 159 -4.04 -4.68 14.76
CA ASN A 159 -5.50 -4.71 14.87
C ASN A 159 -5.98 -6.13 15.17
N PHE A 160 -7.14 -6.26 15.79
CA PHE A 160 -7.77 -7.56 15.99
C PHE A 160 -8.29 -8.16 14.66
N GLY A 161 -8.24 -9.47 14.55
CA GLY A 161 -8.84 -10.21 13.44
C GLY A 161 -8.12 -10.09 12.09
N GLN A 162 -6.94 -9.50 12.05
CA GLN A 162 -6.22 -9.17 10.80
C GLN A 162 -4.82 -9.81 10.72
N ALA A 163 -4.63 -10.99 11.27
CA ALA A 163 -3.31 -11.64 11.27
C ALA A 163 -2.74 -11.85 9.84
N ASN A 164 -3.57 -12.27 8.88
CA ASN A 164 -3.22 -12.40 7.46
C ASN A 164 -2.86 -11.04 6.83
N TYR A 165 -3.72 -10.06 7.04
CA TYR A 165 -3.56 -8.72 6.49
C TYR A 165 -2.35 -7.98 7.09
N ALA A 166 -2.20 -8.02 8.42
CA ALA A 166 -1.06 -7.44 9.12
C ALA A 166 0.27 -8.04 8.66
N ALA A 167 0.33 -9.39 8.54
CA ALA A 167 1.52 -10.08 8.03
C ALA A 167 1.87 -9.63 6.60
N ALA A 168 0.88 -9.56 5.69
CA ALA A 168 1.10 -9.10 4.33
C ALA A 168 1.57 -7.64 4.29
N LYS A 169 0.93 -6.75 5.04
CA LYS A 169 1.21 -5.31 5.02
C LYS A 169 2.55 -4.95 5.68
N LEU A 170 2.98 -5.68 6.70
CA LEU A 170 4.33 -5.55 7.25
C LEU A 170 5.38 -6.16 6.32
N GLY A 171 5.08 -7.29 5.67
CA GLY A 171 5.94 -7.90 4.65
C GLY A 171 6.23 -6.99 3.46
N ILE A 172 5.23 -6.20 3.02
CA ILE A 172 5.38 -5.18 1.97
C ILE A 172 6.41 -4.10 2.35
N ILE A 173 6.49 -3.72 3.62
CA ILE A 173 7.50 -2.75 4.09
C ILE A 173 8.91 -3.33 3.92
N GLY A 174 9.11 -4.60 4.30
CA GLY A 174 10.38 -5.30 4.07
C GLY A 174 10.74 -5.37 2.59
N LEU A 175 9.77 -5.75 1.75
CA LEU A 175 9.93 -5.78 0.29
C LEU A 175 10.34 -4.41 -0.28
N SER A 176 9.61 -3.35 0.09
CA SER A 176 9.89 -1.98 -0.37
C SER A 176 11.29 -1.50 0.02
N LYS A 177 11.72 -1.79 1.25
CA LYS A 177 13.09 -1.45 1.71
C LYS A 177 14.17 -2.17 0.92
N SER A 178 13.97 -3.47 0.67
CA SER A 178 14.93 -4.25 -0.13
C SER A 178 15.01 -3.72 -1.56
N ILE A 179 13.88 -3.42 -2.20
CA ILE A 179 13.86 -2.80 -3.53
C ILE A 179 14.61 -1.46 -3.51
N ALA A 180 14.36 -0.60 -2.51
CA ALA A 180 15.04 0.70 -2.40
C ALA A 180 16.56 0.56 -2.28
N LEU A 181 17.04 -0.45 -1.55
CA LEU A 181 18.48 -0.72 -1.40
C LEU A 181 19.09 -1.31 -2.68
N ASP A 182 18.46 -2.34 -3.25
CA ASP A 182 19.00 -3.08 -4.40
C ASP A 182 18.99 -2.23 -5.68
N MET A 183 17.95 -1.41 -5.85
CA MET A 183 17.69 -0.67 -7.08
C MET A 183 18.11 0.81 -7.02
N GLY A 184 18.53 1.31 -5.86
CA GLY A 184 18.92 2.72 -5.68
C GLY A 184 20.02 3.18 -6.62
N ARG A 185 20.99 2.31 -6.94
CA ARG A 185 22.06 2.60 -7.91
C ARG A 185 21.57 2.83 -9.35
N PHE A 186 20.32 2.46 -9.66
CA PHE A 186 19.66 2.67 -10.95
C PHE A 186 18.61 3.79 -10.85
N ASN A 187 18.70 4.67 -9.86
CA ASN A 187 17.75 5.76 -9.62
C ASN A 187 16.29 5.28 -9.44
N VAL A 188 16.10 4.04 -8.99
CA VAL A 188 14.78 3.48 -8.70
C VAL A 188 14.45 3.69 -7.24
N ARG A 189 13.29 4.30 -6.98
CA ARG A 189 12.79 4.61 -5.66
C ARG A 189 11.66 3.65 -5.26
N SER A 190 11.54 3.38 -3.98
CA SER A 190 10.48 2.53 -3.45
C SER A 190 10.05 3.03 -2.08
N ASN A 191 8.76 3.38 -1.95
CA ASN A 191 8.18 3.92 -0.73
C ASN A 191 6.86 3.24 -0.39
N CYS A 192 6.47 3.30 0.88
CA CYS A 192 5.20 2.78 1.36
C CYS A 192 4.24 3.90 1.76
N VAL A 193 2.94 3.68 1.51
CA VAL A 193 1.84 4.54 1.99
C VAL A 193 0.90 3.71 2.85
N SER A 194 0.61 4.18 4.05
CA SER A 194 -0.43 3.66 4.95
C SER A 194 -1.64 4.58 4.89
N PRO A 195 -2.70 4.21 4.18
CA PRO A 195 -3.86 5.07 3.99
C PRO A 195 -4.85 4.97 5.14
N PHE A 196 -5.51 6.08 5.44
CA PHE A 196 -6.73 6.14 6.23
C PHE A 196 -7.82 6.72 5.35
N ALA A 197 -8.65 5.88 4.76
CA ALA A 197 -9.72 6.34 3.87
C ALA A 197 -10.99 5.52 4.08
N TRP A 198 -12.13 6.20 4.01
CA TRP A 198 -13.42 5.55 3.96
C TRP A 198 -13.57 4.84 2.61
N THR A 199 -13.63 3.53 2.66
CA THR A 199 -13.86 2.70 1.47
C THR A 199 -14.92 1.66 1.79
N ARG A 200 -15.42 0.94 0.78
CA ARG A 200 -16.34 -0.19 1.00
C ARG A 200 -15.82 -1.24 1.99
N MET A 201 -14.51 -1.29 2.17
CA MET A 201 -13.84 -2.21 3.10
C MET A 201 -14.05 -1.83 4.58
N ILE A 202 -14.46 -0.58 4.88
CA ILE A 202 -14.67 -0.07 6.25
C ILE A 202 -16.17 0.06 6.57
N GLY A 203 -17.06 -0.19 5.61
CA GLY A 203 -18.52 0.02 5.71
C GLY A 203 -19.27 -0.86 6.72
N THR A 204 -18.58 -1.63 7.57
CA THR A 204 -19.15 -2.51 8.60
C THR A 204 -19.12 -1.93 10.02
N ILE A 205 -18.84 -0.63 10.19
CA ILE A 205 -18.85 0.01 11.52
C ILE A 205 -20.29 0.07 12.03
N PRO A 206 -20.57 -0.40 13.26
CA PRO A 206 -21.90 -0.29 13.85
C PRO A 206 -22.41 1.15 13.90
N THR A 207 -23.70 1.35 13.67
CA THR A 207 -24.40 2.67 13.70
C THR A 207 -25.66 2.62 14.53
N GLU A 208 -25.59 1.96 15.69
CA GLU A 208 -26.74 1.76 16.55
C GLU A 208 -27.06 3.00 17.40
N THR A 209 -26.04 3.74 17.81
CA THR A 209 -26.20 4.95 18.64
C THR A 209 -26.00 6.24 17.82
N GLU A 210 -26.56 7.38 18.27
CA GLU A 210 -26.38 8.68 17.63
C GLU A 210 -24.90 9.13 17.64
N ALA A 211 -24.13 8.77 18.68
CA ALA A 211 -22.70 9.04 18.73
C ALA A 211 -21.93 8.24 17.66
N GLU A 212 -22.28 6.99 17.45
CA GLU A 212 -21.70 6.16 16.38
C GLU A 212 -22.05 6.69 14.99
N LYS A 213 -23.31 7.10 14.78
CA LYS A 213 -23.73 7.74 13.52
C LYS A 213 -22.94 9.01 13.24
N ALA A 214 -22.82 9.91 14.22
CA ALA A 214 -22.07 11.14 14.09
C ALA A 214 -20.58 10.87 13.79
N ARG A 215 -19.99 9.86 14.44
CA ARG A 215 -18.61 9.42 14.17
C ARG A 215 -18.46 8.89 12.76
N VAL A 216 -19.39 8.05 12.29
CA VAL A 216 -19.37 7.49 10.93
C VAL A 216 -19.48 8.60 9.88
N GLU A 217 -20.34 9.60 10.08
CA GLU A 217 -20.45 10.74 9.15
C GLU A 217 -19.13 11.54 9.06
N LYS A 218 -18.42 11.69 10.16
CA LYS A 218 -17.08 12.29 10.13
C LYS A 218 -16.07 11.42 9.38
N ILE A 219 -16.04 10.12 9.68
CA ILE A 219 -15.12 9.18 9.02
C ILE A 219 -15.37 9.08 7.51
N LYS A 220 -16.62 9.24 7.05
CA LYS A 220 -16.96 9.30 5.62
C LYS A 220 -16.28 10.46 4.89
N GLN A 221 -15.90 11.54 5.58
CA GLN A 221 -15.18 12.65 4.98
C GLN A 221 -13.71 12.31 4.65
N MET A 222 -13.18 11.21 5.22
CA MET A 222 -11.89 10.67 4.81
C MET A 222 -12.02 9.96 3.46
N GLY A 223 -12.34 10.72 2.42
CA GLY A 223 -12.51 10.18 1.07
C GLY A 223 -11.20 9.60 0.51
N PRO A 224 -11.30 8.61 -0.39
CA PRO A 224 -10.13 7.97 -1.01
C PRO A 224 -9.30 8.93 -1.84
N GLU A 225 -9.87 10.03 -2.34
CA GLU A 225 -9.17 11.09 -3.09
C GLU A 225 -8.09 11.81 -2.26
N LYS A 226 -8.20 11.79 -0.93
CA LYS A 226 -7.22 12.37 -0.02
C LYS A 226 -5.88 11.61 0.00
N ILE A 227 -5.87 10.37 -0.48
CA ILE A 227 -4.67 9.54 -0.54
C ILE A 227 -3.90 9.73 -1.86
N ALA A 228 -4.58 10.12 -2.92
CA ALA A 228 -3.99 10.24 -4.25
C ALA A 228 -2.81 11.25 -4.33
N PRO A 229 -2.84 12.42 -3.67
CA PRO A 229 -1.77 13.42 -3.78
C PRO A 229 -0.39 12.92 -3.35
N ILE A 230 -0.28 12.22 -2.21
CA ILE A 230 1.01 11.67 -1.78
C ILE A 230 1.55 10.62 -2.75
N CYS A 231 0.67 9.81 -3.35
CA CYS A 231 1.08 8.83 -4.35
C CYS A 231 1.60 9.51 -5.63
N ALA A 232 0.90 10.53 -6.14
CA ALA A 232 1.34 11.30 -7.31
C ALA A 232 2.67 12.01 -7.04
N TYR A 233 2.85 12.60 -5.86
CA TYR A 233 4.13 13.19 -5.44
C TYR A 233 5.26 12.16 -5.46
N LEU A 234 5.08 10.99 -4.83
CA LEU A 234 6.11 9.95 -4.77
C LEU A 234 6.48 9.38 -6.16
N LEU A 235 5.58 9.46 -7.13
CA LEU A 235 5.83 9.07 -8.53
C LEU A 235 6.53 10.16 -9.35
N SER A 236 6.49 11.41 -8.90
CA SER A 236 7.05 12.57 -9.60
C SER A 236 8.56 12.71 -9.39
N ASP A 237 9.20 13.54 -10.22
CA ASP A 237 10.62 13.88 -10.10
C ASP A 237 10.91 14.79 -8.90
N ALA A 238 9.88 15.45 -8.34
CA ALA A 238 10.01 16.22 -7.10
C ALA A 238 10.36 15.35 -5.89
N ALA A 239 10.09 14.04 -5.96
CA ALA A 239 10.42 13.08 -4.92
C ALA A 239 11.75 12.32 -5.18
N LYS A 240 12.67 12.85 -6.01
CA LYS A 240 13.92 12.17 -6.41
C LYS A 240 14.78 11.71 -5.23
N ASP A 241 14.75 12.42 -4.12
CA ASP A 241 15.53 12.13 -2.92
C ASP A 241 14.73 11.34 -1.85
N VAL A 242 13.52 10.86 -2.20
CA VAL A 242 12.62 10.17 -1.28
C VAL A 242 12.54 8.70 -1.64
N THR A 243 13.19 7.83 -0.85
CA THR A 243 13.15 6.38 -1.02
C THR A 243 13.24 5.65 0.33
N GLY A 244 12.69 4.45 0.42
CA GLY A 244 12.72 3.61 1.62
C GLY A 244 11.85 4.13 2.77
N GLN A 245 10.95 5.10 2.54
CA GLN A 245 10.14 5.74 3.57
C GLN A 245 8.75 5.12 3.71
N ILE A 246 8.12 5.36 4.85
CA ILE A 246 6.76 4.91 5.17
C ILE A 246 5.94 6.13 5.54
N PHE A 247 5.02 6.51 4.67
CA PHE A 247 4.13 7.66 4.90
C PHE A 247 2.74 7.19 5.33
N GLY A 248 2.09 7.95 6.21
CA GLY A 248 0.67 7.85 6.46
C GLY A 248 -0.06 9.03 5.81
N ALA A 249 -1.26 8.79 5.29
CA ALA A 249 -2.14 9.84 4.81
C ALA A 249 -3.55 9.65 5.40
N ARG A 250 -4.03 10.66 6.14
CA ARG A 250 -5.30 10.65 6.84
C ARG A 250 -5.97 11.99 6.69
N MET A 251 -7.01 12.06 5.88
CA MET A 251 -7.65 13.33 5.52
C MET A 251 -6.63 14.34 4.98
N ASN A 252 -6.36 15.42 5.71
CA ASN A 252 -5.37 16.44 5.37
C ASN A 252 -4.05 16.29 6.18
N GLU A 253 -3.89 15.18 6.90
CA GLU A 253 -2.69 14.89 7.68
C GLU A 253 -1.74 13.98 6.91
N LEU A 254 -0.45 14.30 6.94
CA LEU A 254 0.62 13.44 6.48
C LEU A 254 1.50 13.04 7.66
N PHE A 255 1.80 11.75 7.77
CA PHE A 255 2.67 11.19 8.80
C PHE A 255 3.91 10.58 8.15
N LEU A 256 5.04 10.66 8.83
CA LEU A 256 6.21 9.85 8.57
C LEU A 256 6.35 8.84 9.70
N PHE A 257 6.26 7.56 9.38
CA PHE A 257 6.44 6.50 10.38
C PHE A 257 7.92 6.24 10.65
N SER A 258 8.24 6.02 11.93
CA SER A 258 9.56 5.55 12.34
C SER A 258 9.84 4.16 11.76
N GLN A 259 11.11 3.85 11.59
CA GLN A 259 11.55 2.54 11.16
C GLN A 259 12.24 1.80 12.31
N ASN A 260 12.12 0.46 12.31
CA ASN A 260 12.69 -0.36 13.36
C ASN A 260 14.21 -0.16 13.46
N ARG A 261 14.67 0.21 14.66
CA ARG A 261 16.08 0.32 15.06
C ARG A 261 16.20 -0.22 16.49
N PRO A 262 17.35 -0.77 16.90
CA PRO A 262 17.58 -1.10 18.30
C PRO A 262 17.37 0.13 19.19
N LEU A 263 16.55 0.01 20.22
CA LEU A 263 16.32 1.07 21.21
C LEU A 263 17.36 1.03 22.34
N ARG A 264 17.73 -0.17 22.77
CA ARG A 264 18.69 -0.43 23.86
C ARG A 264 19.43 -1.72 23.60
N SER A 265 20.60 -1.83 24.19
CA SER A 265 21.36 -3.07 24.30
C SER A 265 21.82 -3.29 25.73
N VAL A 266 22.01 -4.55 26.12
CA VAL A 266 22.69 -4.96 27.34
C VAL A 266 23.73 -5.99 26.98
N HIS A 267 24.89 -5.90 27.64
CA HIS A 267 26.02 -6.80 27.42
C HIS A 267 26.36 -7.55 28.70
N ARG A 268 26.84 -8.78 28.55
CA ARG A 268 27.36 -9.60 29.64
C ARG A 268 28.56 -10.40 29.12
N SER A 269 29.74 -10.17 29.71
CA SER A 269 31.01 -10.74 29.26
C SER A 269 31.06 -12.28 29.34
N GLU A 270 30.37 -12.86 30.35
CA GLU A 270 30.30 -14.32 30.58
C GLU A 270 29.25 -15.01 29.72
N GLY A 271 28.54 -14.25 28.86
CA GLY A 271 27.38 -14.76 28.09
C GLY A 271 26.10 -14.82 28.93
N TRP A 272 25.01 -15.26 28.29
CA TRP A 272 23.69 -15.29 28.88
C TRP A 272 23.18 -16.71 29.13
N THR A 273 22.51 -16.90 30.27
CA THR A 273 21.67 -18.07 30.56
C THR A 273 20.23 -17.62 30.67
N PRO A 274 19.21 -18.51 30.52
CA PRO A 274 17.82 -18.15 30.77
C PRO A 274 17.58 -17.46 32.09
N GLN A 275 18.25 -17.94 33.15
CA GLN A 275 18.17 -17.34 34.48
C GLN A 275 18.77 -15.93 34.51
N SER A 276 19.98 -15.72 33.98
CA SER A 276 20.60 -14.38 33.98
C SER A 276 19.88 -13.40 33.05
N ILE A 277 19.20 -13.86 31.98
CA ILE A 277 18.29 -13.05 31.19
C ILE A 277 17.13 -12.56 32.05
N ALA A 278 16.50 -13.45 32.82
CA ALA A 278 15.38 -13.09 33.70
C ALA A 278 15.80 -12.13 34.82
N GLU A 279 16.95 -12.33 35.43
CA GLU A 279 17.44 -11.55 36.57
C GLU A 279 18.02 -10.18 36.18
N HIS A 280 18.67 -10.09 35.00
CA HIS A 280 19.42 -8.90 34.62
C HIS A 280 19.01 -8.33 33.25
N GLY A 281 18.89 -9.20 32.22
CA GLY A 281 18.61 -8.77 30.84
C GLY A 281 17.23 -8.12 30.69
N MET A 282 16.18 -8.84 31.09
CA MET A 282 14.80 -8.36 30.98
C MET A 282 14.50 -7.11 31.85
N PRO A 283 14.91 -7.05 33.13
CA PRO A 283 14.74 -5.82 33.91
C PRO A 283 15.38 -4.58 33.28
N ALA A 284 16.56 -4.72 32.67
CA ALA A 284 17.25 -3.63 32.01
C ALA A 284 16.52 -3.13 30.73
N LEU A 285 15.83 -4.02 30.01
CA LEU A 285 15.11 -3.70 28.77
C LEU A 285 13.64 -3.31 28.99
N LYS A 286 13.01 -3.81 30.07
CA LYS A 286 11.56 -3.73 30.30
C LYS A 286 11.02 -2.30 30.25
N GLY A 287 11.78 -1.30 30.71
CA GLY A 287 11.39 0.12 30.68
C GLY A 287 11.22 0.69 29.27
N SER A 288 11.70 -0.02 28.24
CA SER A 288 11.60 0.38 26.83
C SER A 288 10.63 -0.51 26.02
N PHE A 289 9.87 -1.39 26.67
CA PHE A 289 8.90 -2.22 25.97
C PHE A 289 7.74 -1.38 25.47
N TYR A 290 7.35 -1.60 24.22
CA TYR A 290 6.12 -1.04 23.67
C TYR A 290 4.90 -1.72 24.29
N LYS A 291 3.85 -0.93 24.50
CA LYS A 291 2.53 -1.49 24.79
C LYS A 291 1.99 -2.20 23.54
N LEU A 292 1.10 -3.16 23.73
CA LEU A 292 0.37 -3.78 22.65
C LEU A 292 -0.85 -2.91 22.29
N ASP A 293 -0.61 -1.89 21.48
CA ASP A 293 -1.63 -0.96 21.03
C ASP A 293 -2.28 -1.42 19.72
N ARG A 294 -3.52 -0.98 19.48
CA ARG A 294 -4.18 -1.06 18.18
C ARG A 294 -3.99 0.26 17.42
N SER A 295 -4.23 0.25 16.13
CA SER A 295 -4.20 1.48 15.31
C SER A 295 -5.06 2.61 15.89
N ALA A 296 -6.26 2.28 16.40
CA ALA A 296 -7.16 3.27 17.02
C ALA A 296 -6.63 3.85 18.34
N ASP A 297 -5.77 3.13 19.05
CA ASP A 297 -5.22 3.59 20.31
C ASP A 297 -4.09 4.63 20.07
N ILE A 298 -3.40 4.53 18.92
CA ILE A 298 -2.36 5.48 18.50
C ILE A 298 -2.93 6.71 17.80
N PHE A 299 -4.09 6.58 17.12
CA PHE A 299 -4.75 7.67 16.41
C PHE A 299 -6.13 7.98 17.01
N PRO A 300 -6.19 8.43 18.30
CA PRO A 300 -7.47 8.64 18.99
C PRO A 300 -8.18 9.95 18.62
N TRP A 301 -7.45 10.90 17.99
CA TRP A 301 -8.03 12.21 17.64
C TRP A 301 -8.86 12.12 16.35
N ASP A 302 -9.77 13.09 16.22
CA ASP A 302 -10.61 13.27 15.04
C ASP A 302 -9.78 13.98 13.93
N PRO A 303 -9.71 13.44 12.70
CA PRO A 303 -8.95 14.05 11.61
C PRO A 303 -9.66 15.21 10.91
N VAL A 304 -10.92 15.50 11.31
CA VAL A 304 -11.83 16.45 10.66
C VAL A 304 -12.25 17.54 11.64
#